data_10e4680d5979b37c239131eedcd91f7a
#
_entry.id   10e4680d5979b37c239131eedcd91f7a
#
_cell.length_a   1.000
_cell.length_b   1.000
_cell.length_c   1.000
_cell.angle_alpha   90.00
_cell.angle_beta   90.00
_cell.angle_gamma   90.00
#
_symmetry.space_group_name_H-M   'P 1'
#
loop_
_entity.id
_entity.type
_entity.pdbx_description
1 polymer ?
#
loop_
_entity_poly.entity_id
_entity_poly.type
_entity_poly.pdbx_seq_one_letter_code
_entity_poly.pdbx_strand_id
1 'polypeptide(L)'
;IWSILWNGRMVKNKRTYEHYRLLGKPVLVIDVGALEREVTWKIAVNNITSEGYCGHKTKLDWDRPKKLGIILKNNKLNDSILIAGQHNKSLQWKGMPSLEDWTVDLIHKIRKHSDRSIVVRYHPRCPYFIPPQRFKMLVMNKVIKDCVLETPMQIESTYDAFNIDYDYHCVV
;
A
#
# COMPACT_ATOMS: atom_id res chain seq x y z
N ILE A 1 -26.59 8.37 -8.64
CA ILE A 1 -25.42 7.74 -8.01
C ILE A 1 -24.63 7.08 -9.12
N TRP A 2 -23.40 7.52 -9.33
CA TRP A 2 -22.52 6.98 -10.36
C TRP A 2 -21.42 6.18 -9.67
N SER A 3 -21.26 4.92 -10.03
CA SER A 3 -20.17 4.08 -9.54
C SER A 3 -19.07 3.99 -10.61
N ILE A 4 -17.85 4.22 -10.23
CA ILE A 4 -16.69 4.02 -11.10
C ILE A 4 -15.89 2.85 -10.54
N LEU A 5 -15.86 1.75 -11.29
CA LEU A 5 -14.99 0.62 -11.03
C LEU A 5 -13.57 0.96 -11.49
N TRP A 6 -12.66 0.99 -10.54
CA TRP A 6 -11.25 1.29 -10.79
C TRP A 6 -10.47 0.00 -11.08
N ASN A 7 -10.75 -0.62 -12.21
CA ASN A 7 -9.98 -1.78 -12.65
C ASN A 7 -9.50 -1.55 -14.08
N GLY A 8 -8.25 -1.79 -14.38
CA GLY A 8 -7.59 -1.93 -15.68
C GLY A 8 -8.02 -1.08 -16.90
N ARG A 9 -9.19 -0.45 -16.89
CA ARG A 9 -9.67 0.47 -17.94
C ARG A 9 -9.62 1.94 -17.49
N MET A 10 -8.54 2.30 -16.88
CA MET A 10 -8.35 3.58 -16.16
C MET A 10 -8.67 4.85 -16.95
N VAL A 11 -8.43 4.89 -18.26
CA VAL A 11 -8.53 6.16 -19.01
C VAL A 11 -9.96 6.62 -19.17
N LYS A 12 -10.90 5.72 -19.47
CA LYS A 12 -12.31 6.06 -19.63
C LYS A 12 -12.96 6.44 -18.30
N ASN A 13 -12.68 5.65 -17.27
CA ASN A 13 -13.22 5.90 -15.94
C ASN A 13 -12.65 7.19 -15.32
N LYS A 14 -11.37 7.48 -15.55
CA LYS A 14 -10.72 8.72 -15.11
C LYS A 14 -11.41 9.96 -15.70
N ARG A 15 -11.66 9.98 -17.01
CA ARG A 15 -12.35 11.10 -17.67
C ARG A 15 -13.75 11.32 -17.10
N THR A 16 -14.50 10.24 -16.88
CA THR A 16 -15.85 10.31 -16.29
C THR A 16 -15.78 10.86 -14.86
N TYR A 17 -14.84 10.36 -14.06
CA TYR A 17 -14.61 10.84 -12.70
C TYR A 17 -14.29 12.35 -12.68
N GLU A 18 -13.31 12.80 -13.48
CA GLU A 18 -12.88 14.19 -13.56
C GLU A 18 -14.03 15.10 -14.02
N HIS A 19 -14.81 14.68 -15.02
CA HIS A 19 -15.97 15.41 -15.50
C HIS A 19 -16.99 15.69 -14.38
N TYR A 20 -17.41 14.66 -13.65
CA TYR A 20 -18.39 14.85 -12.57
C TYR A 20 -17.82 15.61 -11.37
N ARG A 21 -16.52 15.46 -11.09
CA ARG A 21 -15.84 16.26 -10.06
C ARG A 21 -15.81 17.73 -10.42
N LEU A 22 -15.52 18.09 -11.66
CA LEU A 22 -15.57 19.47 -12.16
C LEU A 22 -16.96 20.08 -12.07
N LEU A 23 -18.01 19.28 -12.25
CA LEU A 23 -19.40 19.71 -12.06
C LEU A 23 -19.82 19.81 -10.58
N GLY A 24 -18.91 19.63 -9.63
CA GLY A 24 -19.22 19.64 -8.19
C GLY A 24 -20.10 18.46 -7.74
N LYS A 25 -20.28 17.44 -8.56
CA LYS A 25 -21.13 16.29 -8.23
C LYS A 25 -20.37 15.25 -7.39
N PRO A 26 -21.03 14.66 -6.38
CA PRO A 26 -20.43 13.56 -5.64
C PRO A 26 -20.27 12.33 -6.54
N VAL A 27 -19.10 11.68 -6.43
CA VAL A 27 -18.77 10.48 -7.18
C VAL A 27 -18.54 9.32 -6.22
N LEU A 28 -19.26 8.23 -6.40
CA LEU A 28 -18.99 6.99 -5.66
C LEU A 28 -17.85 6.24 -6.35
N VAL A 29 -16.74 6.09 -5.64
CA VAL A 29 -15.56 5.36 -6.12
C VAL A 29 -15.54 3.98 -5.48
N ILE A 30 -15.47 2.96 -6.31
CA ILE A 30 -15.39 1.57 -5.89
C ILE A 30 -14.09 0.98 -6.44
N ASP A 31 -13.27 0.44 -5.56
CA ASP A 31 -12.02 -0.23 -5.91
C ASP A 31 -11.95 -1.61 -5.25
N VAL A 32 -11.09 -2.47 -5.77
CA VAL A 32 -10.90 -3.82 -5.20
C VAL A 32 -10.46 -3.74 -3.75
N GLY A 33 -11.04 -4.58 -2.93
CA GLY A 33 -10.71 -4.72 -1.53
C GLY A 33 -9.29 -5.27 -1.33
N ALA A 34 -8.75 -5.03 -0.15
CA ALA A 34 -7.41 -5.51 0.21
C ALA A 34 -7.46 -6.92 0.83
N LEU A 35 -8.60 -7.34 1.37
CA LEU A 35 -8.73 -8.60 2.10
C LEU A 35 -8.86 -9.79 1.15
N GLU A 36 -9.83 -9.75 0.28
CA GLU A 36 -10.07 -10.79 -0.71
C GLU A 36 -10.45 -10.11 -2.02
N ARG A 37 -9.63 -10.34 -3.04
CA ARG A 37 -9.80 -9.68 -4.32
C ARG A 37 -11.08 -10.15 -4.99
N GLU A 38 -11.86 -9.21 -5.55
CA GLU A 38 -13.13 -9.46 -6.24
C GLU A 38 -14.30 -9.89 -5.31
N VAL A 39 -14.04 -10.18 -4.04
CA VAL A 39 -15.04 -10.47 -3.02
C VAL A 39 -15.26 -9.25 -2.12
N THR A 40 -14.21 -8.63 -1.67
CA THR A 40 -14.28 -7.41 -0.87
C THR A 40 -14.00 -6.16 -1.69
N TRP A 41 -14.60 -5.03 -1.32
CA TRP A 41 -14.52 -3.78 -2.06
C TRP A 41 -14.23 -2.61 -1.12
N LYS A 42 -13.39 -1.68 -1.58
CA LYS A 42 -13.27 -0.36 -0.98
C LYS A 42 -14.28 0.56 -1.62
N ILE A 43 -15.08 1.24 -0.81
CA ILE A 43 -16.10 2.17 -1.28
C ILE A 43 -15.88 3.51 -0.59
N ALA A 44 -15.80 4.57 -1.38
CA ALA A 44 -15.65 5.92 -0.87
C ALA A 44 -16.35 6.94 -1.76
N VAL A 45 -16.70 8.08 -1.19
CA VAL A 45 -17.24 9.21 -1.95
C VAL A 45 -16.09 10.13 -2.32
N ASN A 46 -16.05 10.51 -3.57
CA ASN A 46 -15.12 11.43 -4.21
C ASN A 46 -13.68 10.92 -4.39
N ASN A 47 -13.13 10.18 -3.47
CA ASN A 47 -11.79 9.62 -3.60
C ASN A 47 -11.62 8.41 -2.67
N ILE A 48 -10.76 7.48 -3.02
CA ILE A 48 -10.36 6.32 -2.17
C ILE A 48 -9.09 6.59 -1.36
N THR A 49 -8.56 7.79 -1.46
CA THR A 49 -7.40 8.28 -0.69
C THR A 49 -7.86 9.04 0.56
N SER A 50 -6.94 9.65 1.28
CA SER A 50 -7.22 10.50 2.44
C SER A 50 -8.18 11.67 2.17
N GLU A 51 -8.31 12.07 0.90
CA GLU A 51 -9.24 13.13 0.46
C GLU A 51 -10.68 12.65 0.30
N GLY A 52 -10.91 11.35 0.37
CA GLY A 52 -12.23 10.74 0.17
C GLY A 52 -12.97 10.52 1.48
N TYR A 53 -14.28 10.49 1.39
CA TYR A 53 -15.13 10.12 2.50
C TYR A 53 -15.41 8.62 2.47
N CYS A 54 -14.86 7.87 3.41
CA CYS A 54 -14.98 6.41 3.51
C CYS A 54 -15.96 5.94 4.59
N GLY A 55 -16.79 6.83 5.12
CA GLY A 55 -17.75 6.53 6.17
C GLY A 55 -17.47 7.24 7.49
N HIS A 56 -18.37 7.11 8.44
CA HIS A 56 -18.32 7.82 9.71
C HIS A 56 -17.47 7.06 10.74
N LYS A 57 -16.47 7.71 11.32
CA LYS A 57 -15.54 7.11 12.29
C LYS A 57 -16.23 6.61 13.58
N THR A 58 -17.39 7.16 13.91
CA THR A 58 -18.14 6.81 15.14
C THR A 58 -19.04 5.57 14.98
N LYS A 59 -19.17 5.02 13.78
CA LYS A 59 -19.99 3.83 13.51
C LYS A 59 -19.12 2.67 13.01
N LEU A 60 -18.02 2.41 13.70
CA LEU A 60 -17.16 1.28 13.37
C LEU A 60 -17.83 -0.02 13.85
N ASP A 61 -17.98 -0.96 12.93
CA ASP A 61 -18.38 -2.32 13.26
C ASP A 61 -17.15 -3.11 13.72
N TRP A 62 -16.96 -3.19 15.02
CA TRP A 62 -15.83 -3.91 15.64
C TRP A 62 -15.87 -5.41 15.39
N ASP A 63 -17.04 -5.99 15.03
CA ASP A 63 -17.17 -7.38 14.67
C ASP A 63 -16.89 -7.64 13.19
N ARG A 64 -16.65 -6.59 12.41
CA ARG A 64 -16.39 -6.70 10.97
C ARG A 64 -15.23 -7.64 10.63
N PRO A 65 -14.08 -7.61 11.30
CA PRO A 65 -13.02 -8.57 11.04
C PRO A 65 -13.47 -10.01 11.21
N LYS A 66 -14.22 -10.31 12.28
CA LYS A 66 -14.77 -11.64 12.54
C LYS A 66 -15.79 -12.05 11.46
N LYS A 67 -16.68 -11.14 11.05
CA LYS A 67 -17.65 -11.36 9.97
C LYS A 67 -17.00 -11.64 8.62
N LEU A 68 -15.81 -11.09 8.41
CA LEU A 68 -15.00 -11.30 7.20
C LEU A 68 -14.06 -12.51 7.32
N GLY A 69 -14.15 -13.30 8.39
CA GLY A 69 -13.30 -14.47 8.59
C GLY A 69 -11.82 -14.15 8.82
N ILE A 70 -11.50 -12.91 9.22
CA ILE A 70 -10.12 -12.50 9.49
C ILE A 70 -9.68 -13.11 10.81
N ILE A 71 -8.70 -13.98 10.73
CA ILE A 71 -8.05 -14.59 11.89
C ILE A 71 -6.69 -13.93 12.08
N LEU A 72 -6.52 -13.23 13.19
CA LEU A 72 -5.21 -12.74 13.59
C LEU A 72 -4.38 -13.93 14.08
N LYS A 73 -3.38 -14.32 13.31
CA LYS A 73 -2.44 -15.36 13.71
C LYS A 73 -1.44 -14.77 14.69
N ASN A 74 -1.15 -15.50 15.75
CA ASN A 74 -0.07 -15.17 16.68
C ASN A 74 1.23 -15.74 16.07
N ASN A 75 1.82 -15.03 15.13
CA ASN A 75 3.06 -15.46 14.49
C ASN A 75 4.24 -15.21 15.42
N LYS A 76 5.26 -16.09 15.35
CA LYS A 76 6.57 -15.79 15.97
C LYS A 76 7.11 -14.54 15.31
N LEU A 77 7.27 -13.48 16.10
CA LEU A 77 7.78 -12.21 15.60
C LEU A 77 9.26 -12.38 15.21
N ASN A 78 9.57 -12.16 13.96
CA ASN A 78 10.95 -11.99 13.51
C ASN A 78 11.46 -10.61 13.95
N ASP A 79 12.76 -10.47 14.04
CA ASP A 79 13.41 -9.26 14.55
C ASP A 79 13.58 -8.15 13.49
N SER A 80 12.93 -8.29 12.34
CA SER A 80 13.02 -7.34 11.22
C SER A 80 11.74 -6.55 10.99
N ILE A 81 11.89 -5.36 10.41
CA ILE A 81 10.81 -4.48 10.00
C ILE A 81 10.67 -4.55 8.49
N LEU A 82 9.47 -4.84 7.99
CA LEU A 82 9.18 -4.83 6.55
C LEU A 82 8.64 -3.47 6.12
N ILE A 83 9.28 -2.84 5.13
CA ILE A 83 8.73 -1.72 4.36
C ILE A 83 8.15 -2.29 3.07
N ALA A 84 6.82 -2.36 2.99
CA ALA A 84 6.11 -2.85 1.82
C ALA A 84 5.82 -1.67 0.86
N GLY A 85 6.67 -1.50 -0.14
CA GLY A 85 6.56 -0.40 -1.10
C GLY A 85 5.29 -0.44 -1.94
N GLN A 86 4.69 0.71 -2.18
CA GLN A 86 3.56 0.90 -3.10
C GLN A 86 4.09 1.07 -4.54
N HIS A 87 3.24 1.01 -5.55
CA HIS A 87 3.66 1.36 -6.91
C HIS A 87 3.37 2.85 -7.23
N ASN A 88 4.29 3.48 -7.95
CA ASN A 88 4.27 4.91 -8.25
C ASN A 88 3.07 5.39 -9.11
N LYS A 89 2.37 4.47 -9.78
CA LYS A 89 1.16 4.75 -10.56
C LYS A 89 -0.13 4.62 -9.74
N SER A 90 -0.02 4.31 -8.44
CA SER A 90 -1.17 4.28 -7.55
C SER A 90 -1.75 5.68 -7.38
N LEU A 91 -3.07 5.79 -7.38
CA LEU A 91 -3.73 7.06 -7.03
C LEU A 91 -3.39 7.51 -5.61
N GLN A 92 -3.14 6.57 -4.73
CA GLN A 92 -2.73 6.85 -3.36
C GLN A 92 -1.34 7.48 -3.29
N TRP A 93 -0.55 7.38 -4.39
CA TRP A 93 0.79 7.97 -4.49
C TRP A 93 0.78 9.36 -5.15
N LYS A 94 -0.38 9.81 -5.65
CA LYS A 94 -0.48 11.13 -6.29
C LYS A 94 -0.14 12.24 -5.28
N GLY A 95 0.83 13.09 -5.63
CA GLY A 95 1.30 14.18 -4.77
C GLY A 95 2.27 13.75 -3.67
N MET A 96 2.65 12.46 -3.62
CA MET A 96 3.67 11.97 -2.73
C MET A 96 5.09 12.18 -3.32
N PRO A 97 6.14 12.22 -2.49
CA PRO A 97 7.52 12.20 -2.96
C PRO A 97 7.82 10.99 -3.85
N SER A 98 9.00 10.97 -4.47
CA SER A 98 9.45 9.76 -5.16
C SER A 98 9.46 8.57 -4.19
N LEU A 99 9.25 7.36 -4.70
CA LEU A 99 9.30 6.16 -3.84
C LEU A 99 10.67 5.99 -3.19
N GLU A 100 11.75 6.39 -3.87
CA GLU A 100 13.11 6.40 -3.31
C GLU A 100 13.19 7.35 -2.12
N ASP A 101 12.85 8.62 -2.33
CA ASP A 101 12.94 9.64 -1.27
C ASP A 101 12.06 9.28 -0.07
N TRP A 102 10.84 8.84 -0.33
CA TRP A 102 9.93 8.39 0.71
C TRP A 102 10.49 7.21 1.50
N THR A 103 11.08 6.22 0.82
CA THR A 103 11.65 5.05 1.48
C THR A 103 12.84 5.42 2.34
N VAL A 104 13.74 6.27 1.83
CA VAL A 104 14.90 6.75 2.58
C VAL A 104 14.46 7.55 3.81
N ASP A 105 13.52 8.48 3.64
CA ASP A 105 12.97 9.28 4.75
C ASP A 105 12.28 8.40 5.81
N LEU A 106 11.52 7.39 5.37
CA LEU A 106 10.88 6.44 6.27
C LEU A 106 11.92 5.62 7.06
N ILE A 107 12.97 5.14 6.41
CA ILE A 107 14.08 4.44 7.07
C ILE A 107 14.72 5.35 8.14
N HIS A 108 14.98 6.61 7.82
CA HIS A 108 15.52 7.57 8.79
C HIS A 108 14.58 7.78 9.97
N LYS A 109 13.26 7.83 9.74
CA LYS A 109 12.26 7.93 10.82
C LYS A 109 12.27 6.68 11.70
N ILE A 110 12.29 5.49 11.12
CA ILE A 110 12.36 4.23 11.85
C ILE A 110 13.61 4.16 12.70
N ARG A 111 14.77 4.57 12.16
CA ARG A 111 16.06 4.54 12.87
C ARG A 111 16.14 5.44 14.12
N LYS A 112 15.24 6.41 14.25
CA LYS A 112 15.09 7.18 15.49
C LYS A 112 14.50 6.38 16.65
N HIS A 113 13.87 5.23 16.34
CA HIS A 113 13.11 4.45 17.31
C HIS A 113 13.50 2.97 17.38
N SER A 114 14.26 2.47 16.37
CA SER A 114 14.60 1.05 16.30
C SER A 114 15.88 0.80 15.51
N ASP A 115 16.70 -0.11 16.06
CA ASP A 115 17.91 -0.62 15.41
C ASP A 115 17.69 -1.97 14.70
N ARG A 116 16.42 -2.45 14.65
CA ARG A 116 16.11 -3.71 13.98
C ARG A 116 16.45 -3.67 12.50
N SER A 117 16.80 -4.83 11.94
CA SER A 117 17.01 -4.96 10.49
C SER A 117 15.77 -4.51 9.72
N ILE A 118 15.95 -3.78 8.63
CA ILE A 118 14.87 -3.31 7.77
C ILE A 118 14.93 -4.04 6.44
N VAL A 119 13.82 -4.66 6.06
CA VAL A 119 13.64 -5.27 4.74
C VAL A 119 12.79 -4.35 3.89
N VAL A 120 13.32 -3.92 2.75
CA VAL A 120 12.58 -3.11 1.77
C VAL A 120 12.09 -4.03 0.66
N ARG A 121 10.78 -4.18 0.53
CA ARG A 121 10.14 -4.99 -0.51
C ARG A 121 9.50 -4.11 -1.55
N TYR A 122 9.81 -4.38 -2.81
CA TYR A 122 9.20 -3.70 -3.93
C TYR A 122 7.77 -4.19 -4.20
N HIS A 123 6.95 -3.29 -4.70
CA HIS A 123 5.66 -3.69 -5.24
C HIS A 123 5.87 -4.46 -6.57
N PRO A 124 5.17 -5.59 -6.84
CA PRO A 124 5.36 -6.39 -8.06
C PRO A 124 5.19 -5.61 -9.37
N ARG A 125 4.33 -4.58 -9.38
CA ARG A 125 4.12 -3.71 -10.56
C ARG A 125 5.11 -2.55 -10.67
N CYS A 126 5.98 -2.38 -9.70
CA CYS A 126 7.02 -1.37 -9.69
C CYS A 126 8.30 -1.97 -9.11
N PRO A 127 8.79 -3.07 -9.71
CA PRO A 127 10.06 -3.63 -9.32
C PRO A 127 11.12 -2.56 -9.61
N TYR A 128 12.05 -2.40 -8.68
CA TYR A 128 13.18 -1.47 -8.86
C TYR A 128 12.83 0.02 -8.79
N PHE A 129 11.89 0.45 -7.95
CA PHE A 129 11.68 1.88 -7.72
C PHE A 129 12.93 2.54 -7.09
N ILE A 130 13.80 1.77 -6.43
CA ILE A 130 15.20 2.10 -6.18
C ILE A 130 16.02 1.04 -6.92
N PRO A 131 16.77 1.38 -7.95
CA PRO A 131 17.63 0.42 -8.64
C PRO A 131 18.56 -0.30 -7.65
N PRO A 132 18.79 -1.62 -7.76
CA PRO A 132 19.60 -2.38 -6.78
C PRO A 132 20.98 -1.79 -6.56
N GLN A 133 21.64 -1.28 -7.62
CA GLN A 133 22.92 -0.61 -7.52
C GLN A 133 22.83 0.67 -6.70
N ARG A 134 21.78 1.46 -6.90
CA ARG A 134 21.52 2.68 -6.13
C ARG A 134 21.27 2.36 -4.67
N PHE A 135 20.46 1.33 -4.38
CA PHE A 135 20.23 0.87 -3.01
C PHE A 135 21.52 0.46 -2.32
N LYS A 136 22.37 -0.34 -3.01
CA LYS A 136 23.68 -0.73 -2.51
C LYS A 136 24.56 0.49 -2.19
N MET A 137 24.58 1.50 -3.06
CA MET A 137 25.31 2.75 -2.81
C MET A 137 24.78 3.49 -1.58
N LEU A 138 23.45 3.56 -1.37
CA LEU A 138 22.87 4.18 -0.18
C LEU A 138 23.32 3.49 1.11
N VAL A 139 23.40 2.16 1.10
CA VAL A 139 23.90 1.38 2.24
C VAL A 139 25.41 1.60 2.43
N MET A 140 26.21 1.50 1.37
CA MET A 140 27.67 1.67 1.44
C MET A 140 28.06 3.07 1.92
N ASN A 141 27.37 4.10 1.47
CA ASN A 141 27.58 5.49 1.87
C ASN A 141 26.95 5.83 3.24
N LYS A 142 26.43 4.83 3.95
CA LYS A 142 25.78 5.00 5.26
C LYS A 142 24.60 5.98 5.26
N VAL A 143 24.00 6.23 4.11
CA VAL A 143 22.76 7.01 4.00
C VAL A 143 21.61 6.24 4.66
N ILE A 144 21.57 4.92 4.45
CA ILE A 144 20.67 3.99 5.16
C ILE A 144 21.50 2.88 5.80
N LYS A 145 21.13 2.44 7.01
CA LYS A 145 21.84 1.40 7.76
C LYS A 145 21.01 0.17 7.96
N ASP A 146 21.65 -1.00 7.98
CA ASP A 146 21.03 -2.30 8.30
C ASP A 146 19.75 -2.56 7.51
N CYS A 147 19.81 -2.24 6.21
CA CYS A 147 18.70 -2.40 5.27
C CYS A 147 19.04 -3.46 4.22
N VAL A 148 18.08 -4.34 3.97
CA VAL A 148 18.15 -5.35 2.92
C VAL A 148 17.06 -5.08 1.90
N LEU A 149 17.41 -5.19 0.62
CA LEU A 149 16.47 -5.13 -0.47
C LEU A 149 15.95 -6.50 -0.80
N GLU A 150 14.65 -6.69 -0.72
CA GLU A 150 13.98 -7.91 -1.13
C GLU A 150 13.27 -7.67 -2.46
N THR A 151 13.67 -8.43 -3.48
CA THR A 151 12.90 -8.46 -4.72
C THR A 151 11.62 -9.23 -4.49
N PRO A 152 10.45 -8.72 -4.93
CA PRO A 152 9.22 -9.48 -4.83
C PRO A 152 9.38 -10.75 -5.64
N MET A 153 9.22 -11.90 -5.00
CA MET A 153 8.95 -13.11 -5.75
C MET A 153 7.71 -12.82 -6.60
N GLN A 154 7.75 -13.18 -7.87
CA GLN A 154 6.54 -13.16 -8.69
C GLN A 154 5.58 -14.16 -8.08
N ILE A 155 4.77 -13.68 -7.16
CA ILE A 155 3.64 -14.44 -6.67
C ILE A 155 2.65 -14.35 -7.82
N GLU A 156 2.65 -15.39 -8.65
CA GLU A 156 1.61 -15.56 -9.64
C GLU A 156 0.29 -15.50 -8.90
N SER A 157 -0.51 -14.52 -9.29
CA SER A 157 -1.94 -14.39 -9.06
C SER A 157 -2.49 -13.86 -7.75
N THR A 158 -1.83 -13.80 -6.62
CA THR A 158 -2.49 -13.30 -5.41
C THR A 158 -1.78 -12.11 -4.78
N TYR A 159 -2.43 -10.94 -4.87
CA TYR A 159 -2.19 -9.81 -3.98
C TYR A 159 -2.74 -10.07 -2.57
N ASP A 160 -2.81 -11.32 -2.18
CA ASP A 160 -3.35 -11.73 -0.90
C ASP A 160 -2.28 -11.54 0.17
N ALA A 161 -2.33 -10.38 0.82
CA ALA A 161 -1.43 -10.04 1.90
C ALA A 161 -1.53 -11.00 3.10
N PHE A 162 -2.58 -11.82 3.16
CA PHE A 162 -2.81 -12.75 4.26
C PHE A 162 -2.18 -14.14 4.04
N ASN A 163 -1.82 -14.48 2.82
CA ASN A 163 -1.15 -15.74 2.49
C ASN A 163 0.38 -15.65 2.48
N ILE A 164 0.93 -14.53 2.94
CA ILE A 164 2.38 -14.37 3.04
C ILE A 164 2.83 -14.93 4.39
N ASP A 165 3.42 -16.10 4.38
CA ASP A 165 4.07 -16.72 5.54
C ASP A 165 5.42 -16.02 5.85
N TYR A 166 5.37 -14.72 6.13
CA TYR A 166 6.54 -13.98 6.56
C TYR A 166 6.35 -13.44 7.96
N ASP A 167 7.24 -13.86 8.84
CA ASP A 167 7.30 -13.39 10.21
C ASP A 167 8.09 -12.08 10.27
N TYR A 168 7.41 -10.96 10.26
CA TYR A 168 8.02 -9.66 10.52
C TYR A 168 7.58 -9.12 11.87
N HIS A 169 8.46 -8.36 12.53
CA HIS A 169 8.13 -7.67 13.76
C HIS A 169 7.05 -6.59 13.51
N CYS A 170 7.18 -5.89 12.41
CA CYS A 170 6.26 -4.82 12.00
C CYS A 170 6.26 -4.70 10.47
N VAL A 171 5.13 -4.33 9.89
CA VAL A 171 4.98 -3.98 8.48
C VAL A 171 4.54 -2.53 8.37
N VAL A 172 5.23 -1.75 7.55
CA VAL A 172 4.99 -0.32 7.30
C VAL A 172 4.68 -0.05 5.83
#